data_18fe277b2868eec73bf29da1c08dc62f
#
_entry.id   18fe277b2868eec73bf29da1c08dc62f
#
_cell.length_a   1.000
_cell.length_b   1.000
_cell.length_c   1.000
_cell.angle_alpha   90.00
_cell.angle_beta   90.00
_cell.angle_gamma   90.00
#
_symmetry.space_group_name_H-M   'P 1'
#
loop_
_entity.id
_entity.type
_entity.pdbx_description
1 polymer ?
#
loop_
_entity_poly.entity_id
_entity_poly.type
_entity_poly.pdbx_seq_one_letter_code
_entity_poly.pdbx_strand_id
1 'polypeptide(L)'
;HPLKSVLEAINAGVYIFGENRVQEAQEKFQKLKLDNTKIELHLTGPLQSNKVKPAIQLFDVFHTLDREKIAREFSKYRKLLVNKKIFLQVNTGKEKTKSGIFPEDTKDFLFFLRQEMKLPILGLMCIPPIDDDPVYHFNKLKLLANENKIDELSIGMSDAYEKALQF
;
A
#
# COMPACT_ATOMS: atom_id res chain seq x y z
N HIS A 1 -16.60 -4.84 0.37
CA HIS A 1 -17.95 -4.39 0.02
C HIS A 1 -18.41 -4.99 -1.31
N PRO A 2 -19.72 -5.27 -1.49
CA PRO A 2 -20.27 -5.80 -2.74
C PRO A 2 -20.27 -4.74 -3.84
N LEU A 3 -20.35 -5.19 -5.10
CA LEU A 3 -20.37 -4.32 -6.29
C LEU A 3 -21.46 -3.23 -6.20
N LYS A 4 -22.63 -3.56 -5.67
CA LYS A 4 -23.72 -2.59 -5.49
C LYS A 4 -23.28 -1.37 -4.67
N SER A 5 -22.61 -1.58 -3.53
CA SER A 5 -22.12 -0.49 -2.69
C SER A 5 -21.02 0.33 -3.37
N VAL A 6 -20.20 -0.28 -4.23
CA VAL A 6 -19.19 0.43 -5.04
C VAL A 6 -19.90 1.36 -6.03
N LEU A 7 -20.94 0.89 -6.72
CA LEU A 7 -21.70 1.71 -7.67
C LEU A 7 -22.43 2.87 -6.97
N GLU A 8 -23.01 2.63 -5.79
CA GLU A 8 -23.62 3.68 -4.97
C GLU A 8 -22.60 4.76 -4.58
N ALA A 9 -21.38 4.35 -4.18
CA ALA A 9 -20.31 5.28 -3.84
C ALA A 9 -19.85 6.10 -5.06
N ILE A 10 -19.71 5.47 -6.24
CA ILE A 10 -19.37 6.18 -7.48
C ILE A 10 -20.44 7.22 -7.83
N ASN A 11 -21.72 6.87 -7.70
CA ASN A 11 -22.85 7.79 -7.93
C ASN A 11 -22.85 8.95 -6.92
N ALA A 12 -22.32 8.74 -5.72
CA ALA A 12 -22.12 9.79 -4.71
C ALA A 12 -20.82 10.61 -4.91
N GLY A 13 -20.04 10.35 -5.97
CA GLY A 13 -18.82 11.08 -6.29
C GLY A 13 -17.54 10.55 -5.65
N VAL A 14 -17.56 9.32 -5.09
CA VAL A 14 -16.36 8.67 -4.55
C VAL A 14 -15.67 7.88 -5.66
N TYR A 15 -14.37 8.13 -5.86
CA TYR A 15 -13.57 7.48 -6.91
C TYR A 15 -12.31 6.79 -6.41
N ILE A 16 -12.01 6.85 -5.12
CA ILE A 16 -10.86 6.17 -4.50
C ILE A 16 -11.37 4.98 -3.70
N PHE A 17 -10.88 3.79 -4.04
CA PHE A 17 -11.31 2.53 -3.42
C PHE A 17 -10.12 1.70 -2.96
N GLY A 18 -10.26 1.03 -1.82
CA GLY A 18 -9.31 0.06 -1.29
C GLY A 18 -9.83 -1.37 -1.40
N GLU A 19 -9.00 -2.29 -1.81
CA GLU A 19 -9.28 -3.73 -1.87
C GLU A 19 -8.13 -4.53 -1.27
N ASN A 20 -8.47 -5.61 -0.59
CA ASN A 20 -7.50 -6.48 0.07
C ASN A 20 -7.05 -7.66 -0.81
N ARG A 21 -7.84 -8.02 -1.82
CA ARG A 21 -7.59 -9.21 -2.64
C ARG A 21 -7.69 -8.90 -4.12
N VAL A 22 -6.65 -9.29 -4.86
CA VAL A 22 -6.55 -9.02 -6.30
C VAL A 22 -7.71 -9.62 -7.09
N GLN A 23 -8.12 -10.85 -6.78
CA GLN A 23 -9.20 -11.53 -7.50
C GLN A 23 -10.55 -10.84 -7.31
N GLU A 24 -10.92 -10.52 -6.06
CA GLU A 24 -12.16 -9.81 -5.76
C GLU A 24 -12.20 -8.41 -6.40
N ALA A 25 -11.03 -7.75 -6.44
CA ALA A 25 -10.89 -6.47 -7.12
C ALA A 25 -11.07 -6.60 -8.64
N GLN A 26 -10.51 -7.64 -9.27
CA GLN A 26 -10.68 -7.88 -10.70
C GLN A 26 -12.15 -8.05 -11.08
N GLU A 27 -12.88 -8.88 -10.34
CA GLU A 27 -14.31 -9.11 -10.58
C GLU A 27 -15.15 -7.82 -10.51
N LYS A 28 -14.81 -6.91 -9.58
CA LYS A 28 -15.55 -5.65 -9.36
C LYS A 28 -15.09 -4.51 -10.26
N PHE A 29 -13.78 -4.30 -10.39
CA PHE A 29 -13.23 -3.07 -10.92
C PHE A 29 -12.67 -3.18 -12.34
N GLN A 30 -12.44 -4.37 -12.89
CA GLN A 30 -11.85 -4.50 -14.22
C GLN A 30 -12.67 -3.76 -15.28
N LYS A 31 -13.99 -3.95 -15.29
CA LYS A 31 -14.90 -3.25 -16.21
C LYS A 31 -15.12 -1.79 -15.78
N LEU A 32 -15.34 -1.55 -14.49
CA LEU A 32 -15.61 -0.20 -13.98
C LEU A 32 -14.50 0.80 -14.30
N LYS A 33 -13.23 0.37 -14.24
CA LYS A 33 -12.09 1.25 -14.59
C LYS A 33 -11.97 1.52 -16.08
N LEU A 34 -12.45 0.62 -16.94
CA LEU A 34 -12.53 0.87 -18.38
C LEU A 34 -13.61 1.92 -18.70
N ASP A 35 -14.76 1.83 -18.01
CA ASP A 35 -15.89 2.74 -18.22
C ASP A 35 -15.69 4.08 -17.48
N ASN A 36 -14.85 4.15 -16.46
CA ASN A 36 -14.61 5.34 -15.65
C ASN A 36 -13.13 5.49 -15.26
N THR A 37 -12.41 6.34 -15.98
CA THR A 37 -10.97 6.59 -15.80
C THR A 37 -10.63 7.39 -14.53
N LYS A 38 -11.63 7.94 -13.79
CA LYS A 38 -11.40 8.63 -12.53
C LYS A 38 -11.16 7.69 -11.36
N ILE A 39 -11.48 6.39 -11.50
CA ILE A 39 -11.32 5.43 -10.41
C ILE A 39 -9.84 5.20 -10.12
N GLU A 40 -9.39 5.55 -8.92
CA GLU A 40 -8.10 5.18 -8.35
C GLU A 40 -8.30 3.98 -7.40
N LEU A 41 -7.59 2.88 -7.68
CA LEU A 41 -7.76 1.63 -6.93
C LEU A 41 -6.49 1.30 -6.15
N HIS A 42 -6.62 1.12 -4.84
CA HIS A 42 -5.55 0.84 -3.89
C HIS A 42 -5.57 -0.62 -3.46
N LEU A 43 -4.43 -1.30 -3.52
CA LEU A 43 -4.23 -2.60 -2.88
C LEU A 43 -3.73 -2.38 -1.45
N THR A 44 -4.58 -2.70 -0.47
CA THR A 44 -4.29 -2.53 0.96
C THR A 44 -4.04 -3.85 1.69
N GLY A 45 -4.33 -4.98 1.05
CA GLY A 45 -4.06 -6.32 1.56
C GLY A 45 -2.76 -6.94 1.05
N PRO A 46 -2.35 -8.10 1.60
CA PRO A 46 -1.11 -8.76 1.25
C PRO A 46 -1.10 -9.23 -0.20
N LEU A 47 0.04 -9.03 -0.89
CA LEU A 47 0.21 -9.40 -2.30
C LEU A 47 0.98 -10.71 -2.43
N GLN A 48 0.40 -11.68 -3.14
CA GLN A 48 1.07 -12.92 -3.53
C GLN A 48 1.93 -12.70 -4.78
N SER A 49 3.10 -13.35 -4.85
CA SER A 49 4.06 -13.17 -5.95
C SER A 49 3.48 -13.51 -7.33
N ASN A 50 2.64 -14.55 -7.43
CA ASN A 50 1.96 -14.93 -8.68
C ASN A 50 0.82 -13.98 -9.09
N LYS A 51 0.43 -13.05 -8.23
CA LYS A 51 -0.61 -12.05 -8.48
C LYS A 51 -0.04 -10.64 -8.78
N VAL A 52 1.28 -10.46 -8.76
CA VAL A 52 1.92 -9.15 -8.99
C VAL A 52 1.58 -8.59 -10.38
N LYS A 53 1.73 -9.38 -11.44
CA LYS A 53 1.41 -8.92 -12.80
C LYS A 53 -0.05 -8.47 -12.97
N PRO A 54 -1.06 -9.30 -12.65
CA PRO A 54 -2.46 -8.85 -12.73
C PRO A 54 -2.78 -7.70 -11.78
N ALA A 55 -2.13 -7.61 -10.61
CA ALA A 55 -2.28 -6.48 -9.73
C ALA A 55 -1.78 -5.17 -10.33
N ILE A 56 -0.59 -5.15 -10.97
CA ILE A 56 -0.05 -3.96 -11.63
C ILE A 56 -0.97 -3.46 -12.74
N GLN A 57 -1.66 -4.35 -13.44
CA GLN A 57 -2.59 -3.98 -14.52
C GLN A 57 -3.88 -3.32 -14.00
N LEU A 58 -4.27 -3.62 -12.76
CA LEU A 58 -5.55 -3.19 -12.19
C LEU A 58 -5.40 -2.03 -11.20
N PHE A 59 -4.44 -2.14 -10.26
CA PHE A 59 -4.27 -1.18 -9.16
C PHE A 59 -3.37 0.00 -9.55
N ASP A 60 -3.62 1.14 -8.93
CA ASP A 60 -2.85 2.36 -9.09
C ASP A 60 -1.89 2.60 -7.92
N VAL A 61 -2.28 2.15 -6.72
CA VAL A 61 -1.52 2.32 -5.48
C VAL A 61 -1.37 0.98 -4.76
N PHE A 62 -0.15 0.69 -4.29
CA PHE A 62 0.21 -0.52 -3.55
C PHE A 62 0.73 -0.14 -2.17
N HIS A 63 0.02 -0.56 -1.12
CA HIS A 63 0.38 -0.21 0.26
C HIS A 63 1.23 -1.26 0.98
N THR A 64 1.35 -2.46 0.44
CA THR A 64 1.81 -3.65 1.15
C THR A 64 3.04 -4.32 0.53
N LEU A 65 3.97 -3.52 0.01
CA LEU A 65 5.29 -4.06 -0.33
C LEU A 65 6.05 -4.34 0.97
N ASP A 66 6.26 -5.61 1.29
CA ASP A 66 6.66 -6.06 2.62
C ASP A 66 7.87 -7.00 2.63
N ARG A 67 8.37 -7.43 1.46
CA ARG A 67 9.46 -8.41 1.36
C ARG A 67 10.14 -8.45 -0.01
N GLU A 68 11.37 -8.95 -0.01
CA GLU A 68 12.23 -9.05 -1.20
C GLU A 68 11.58 -9.80 -2.36
N LYS A 69 10.90 -10.93 -2.10
CA LYS A 69 10.24 -11.73 -3.14
C LYS A 69 9.23 -10.91 -3.96
N ILE A 70 8.46 -10.05 -3.30
CA ILE A 70 7.49 -9.17 -3.97
C ILE A 70 8.20 -8.06 -4.72
N ALA A 71 9.24 -7.45 -4.14
CA ALA A 71 10.05 -6.43 -4.81
C ALA A 71 10.68 -6.94 -6.12
N ARG A 72 11.23 -8.15 -6.10
CA ARG A 72 11.79 -8.79 -7.30
C ARG A 72 10.73 -9.08 -8.36
N GLU A 73 9.52 -9.46 -7.98
CA GLU A 73 8.41 -9.61 -8.94
C GLU A 73 7.99 -8.27 -9.53
N PHE A 74 7.85 -7.22 -8.73
CA PHE A 74 7.57 -5.87 -9.24
C PHE A 74 8.63 -5.40 -10.24
N SER A 75 9.91 -5.63 -9.95
CA SER A 75 11.03 -5.23 -10.80
C SER A 75 10.97 -5.84 -12.21
N LYS A 76 10.42 -7.03 -12.38
CA LYS A 76 10.21 -7.65 -13.70
C LYS A 76 9.27 -6.83 -14.58
N TYR A 77 8.35 -6.09 -14.00
CA TYR A 77 7.32 -5.30 -14.66
C TYR A 77 7.50 -3.79 -14.50
N ARG A 78 8.72 -3.33 -14.16
CA ARG A 78 9.00 -1.91 -13.85
C ARG A 78 8.51 -0.91 -14.89
N LYS A 79 8.47 -1.30 -16.18
CA LYS A 79 7.95 -0.44 -17.25
C LYS A 79 6.45 -0.14 -17.10
N LEU A 80 5.69 -0.99 -16.40
CA LEU A 80 4.27 -0.80 -16.13
C LEU A 80 4.02 0.00 -14.85
N LEU A 81 5.09 0.36 -14.11
CA LEU A 81 4.99 1.06 -12.83
C LEU A 81 5.13 2.59 -12.95
N VAL A 82 5.24 3.14 -14.15
CA VAL A 82 5.55 4.57 -14.39
C VAL A 82 4.60 5.52 -13.65
N ASN A 83 3.31 5.18 -13.58
CA ASN A 83 2.29 5.99 -12.90
C ASN A 83 1.72 5.29 -11.66
N LYS A 84 2.43 4.32 -11.10
CA LYS A 84 1.99 3.59 -9.91
C LYS A 84 2.68 4.14 -8.66
N LYS A 85 1.95 4.15 -7.56
CA LYS A 85 2.43 4.56 -6.24
C LYS A 85 2.69 3.32 -5.40
N ILE A 86 3.85 3.19 -4.78
CA ILE A 86 4.21 2.03 -3.97
C ILE A 86 4.66 2.52 -2.59
N PHE A 87 4.04 1.97 -1.56
CA PHE A 87 4.44 2.15 -0.16
C PHE A 87 5.17 0.91 0.35
N LEU A 88 6.24 1.12 1.09
CA LEU A 88 6.91 0.08 1.86
C LEU A 88 6.17 -0.12 3.18
N GLN A 89 5.70 -1.33 3.43
CA GLN A 89 5.08 -1.67 4.71
C GLN A 89 6.13 -1.95 5.77
N VAL A 90 6.04 -1.20 6.88
CA VAL A 90 6.90 -1.33 8.07
C VAL A 90 6.11 -1.94 9.21
N ASN A 91 6.63 -3.00 9.81
CA ASN A 91 6.10 -3.65 11.00
C ASN A 91 6.61 -2.91 12.26
N THR A 92 5.96 -1.81 12.60
CA THR A 92 6.36 -0.93 13.70
C THR A 92 6.25 -1.58 15.08
N GLY A 93 5.37 -2.58 15.22
CA GLY A 93 5.18 -3.36 16.45
C GLY A 93 6.15 -4.54 16.61
N LYS A 94 6.94 -4.86 15.57
CA LYS A 94 7.86 -6.01 15.55
C LYS A 94 7.18 -7.36 15.83
N GLU A 95 5.91 -7.49 15.45
CA GLU A 95 5.14 -8.73 15.61
C GLU A 95 5.59 -9.76 14.56
N LYS A 96 6.19 -10.87 14.99
CA LYS A 96 6.74 -11.91 14.07
C LYS A 96 5.71 -12.53 13.11
N THR A 97 4.44 -12.47 13.46
CA THR A 97 3.33 -13.03 12.68
C THR A 97 2.72 -12.04 11.68
N LYS A 98 3.14 -10.78 11.72
CA LYS A 98 2.62 -9.70 10.87
C LYS A 98 3.56 -9.39 9.72
N SER A 99 2.99 -8.92 8.61
CA SER A 99 3.72 -8.44 7.45
C SER A 99 4.44 -7.12 7.71
N GLY A 100 5.45 -6.84 6.92
CA GLY A 100 6.23 -5.60 6.96
C GLY A 100 7.69 -5.82 7.35
N ILE A 101 8.55 -4.93 6.87
CA ILE A 101 9.97 -4.89 7.24
C ILE A 101 10.10 -4.34 8.67
N PHE A 102 11.04 -4.83 9.45
CA PHE A 102 11.29 -4.26 10.76
C PHE A 102 11.87 -2.84 10.65
N PRO A 103 11.59 -1.97 11.63
CA PRO A 103 12.07 -0.58 11.60
C PRO A 103 13.56 -0.44 11.35
N GLU A 104 14.39 -1.27 11.99
CA GLU A 104 15.84 -1.30 11.85
C GLU A 104 16.33 -1.65 10.45
N ASP A 105 15.57 -2.46 9.70
CA ASP A 105 15.93 -2.92 8.35
C ASP A 105 15.44 -1.94 7.26
N THR A 106 14.62 -0.95 7.63
CA THR A 106 13.90 -0.07 6.67
C THR A 106 14.86 0.67 5.75
N LYS A 107 15.96 1.21 6.26
CA LYS A 107 16.95 1.98 5.48
C LYS A 107 17.61 1.12 4.39
N ASP A 108 18.10 -0.04 4.78
CA ASP A 108 18.80 -0.95 3.87
C ASP A 108 17.85 -1.53 2.83
N PHE A 109 16.62 -1.84 3.25
CA PHE A 109 15.62 -2.32 2.34
C PHE A 109 15.14 -1.25 1.35
N LEU A 110 15.02 0.01 1.78
CA LEU A 110 14.75 1.13 0.87
C LEU A 110 15.88 1.34 -0.16
N PHE A 111 17.13 1.20 0.28
CA PHE A 111 18.28 1.23 -0.64
C PHE A 111 18.16 0.13 -1.69
N PHE A 112 17.92 -1.11 -1.27
CA PHE A 112 17.66 -2.25 -2.17
C PHE A 112 16.52 -1.96 -3.15
N LEU A 113 15.37 -1.48 -2.67
CA LEU A 113 14.21 -1.18 -3.51
C LEU A 113 14.51 -0.11 -4.57
N ARG A 114 15.18 0.97 -4.16
CA ARG A 114 15.45 2.13 -5.03
C ARG A 114 16.63 1.89 -5.96
N GLN A 115 17.73 1.30 -5.46
CA GLN A 115 18.98 1.20 -6.22
C GLN A 115 19.09 -0.10 -7.02
N GLU A 116 18.69 -1.22 -6.45
CA GLU A 116 18.80 -2.51 -7.14
C GLU A 116 17.53 -2.85 -7.92
N MET A 117 16.37 -2.73 -7.29
CA MET A 117 15.09 -3.08 -7.93
C MET A 117 14.52 -1.97 -8.81
N LYS A 118 15.01 -0.71 -8.67
CA LYS A 118 14.56 0.48 -9.43
C LYS A 118 13.04 0.69 -9.31
N LEU A 119 12.49 0.51 -8.09
CA LEU A 119 11.07 0.70 -7.82
C LEU A 119 10.77 2.15 -7.36
N PRO A 120 9.65 2.74 -7.81
CA PRO A 120 9.24 4.10 -7.43
C PRO A 120 8.56 4.08 -6.06
N ILE A 121 9.35 4.00 -4.99
CA ILE A 121 8.82 4.01 -3.62
C ILE A 121 8.44 5.43 -3.25
N LEU A 122 7.13 5.64 -3.03
CA LEU A 122 6.53 6.91 -2.69
C LEU A 122 6.57 7.19 -1.18
N GLY A 123 6.25 6.18 -0.37
CA GLY A 123 6.01 6.37 1.04
C GLY A 123 6.25 5.13 1.90
N LEU A 124 6.00 5.31 3.20
CA LEU A 124 5.96 4.22 4.17
C LEU A 124 4.52 3.96 4.64
N MET A 125 4.23 2.72 4.98
CA MET A 125 2.92 2.30 5.49
C MET A 125 3.09 1.49 6.77
N CYS A 126 2.22 1.69 7.75
CA CYS A 126 2.09 0.75 8.87
C CYS A 126 0.66 0.46 9.25
N ILE A 127 0.47 -0.73 9.82
CA ILE A 127 -0.73 -1.15 10.55
C ILE A 127 -0.27 -1.38 11.99
N PRO A 128 -0.64 -0.49 12.94
CA PRO A 128 -0.30 -0.66 14.34
C PRO A 128 -0.86 -1.97 14.92
N PRO A 129 -0.24 -2.52 15.99
CA PRO A 129 -0.86 -3.57 16.79
C PRO A 129 -2.21 -3.10 17.36
N ILE A 130 -3.16 -4.04 17.51
CA ILE A 130 -4.53 -3.72 17.94
C ILE A 130 -4.55 -3.21 19.39
N ASP A 131 -3.70 -3.80 20.24
CA ASP A 131 -3.68 -3.52 21.68
C ASP A 131 -2.69 -2.41 22.07
N ASP A 132 -2.15 -1.68 21.10
CA ASP A 132 -1.14 -0.65 21.34
C ASP A 132 -1.65 0.75 20.89
N ASP A 133 -1.05 1.83 21.43
CA ASP A 133 -1.44 3.17 21.00
C ASP A 133 -0.98 3.45 19.57
N PRO A 134 -1.90 3.66 18.62
CA PRO A 134 -1.56 3.91 17.23
C PRO A 134 -0.69 5.17 17.03
N VAL A 135 -0.81 6.18 17.88
CA VAL A 135 -0.03 7.42 17.82
C VAL A 135 1.47 7.13 17.97
N TYR A 136 1.85 6.23 18.87
CA TYR A 136 3.23 5.80 19.03
C TYR A 136 3.80 5.24 17.71
N HIS A 137 3.04 4.38 17.04
CA HIS A 137 3.44 3.75 15.78
C HIS A 137 3.47 4.74 14.61
N PHE A 138 2.56 5.70 14.56
CA PHE A 138 2.55 6.76 13.56
C PHE A 138 3.76 7.69 13.71
N ASN A 139 4.09 8.09 14.94
CA ASN A 139 5.31 8.85 15.22
C ASN A 139 6.57 8.10 14.79
N LYS A 140 6.66 6.81 15.15
CA LYS A 140 7.80 5.97 14.77
C LYS A 140 7.95 5.87 13.24
N LEU A 141 6.84 5.69 12.52
CA LEU A 141 6.86 5.64 11.06
C LEU A 141 7.27 6.98 10.46
N LYS A 142 6.76 8.10 11.01
CA LYS A 142 7.12 9.45 10.58
C LYS A 142 8.61 9.76 10.77
N LEU A 143 9.19 9.34 11.90
CA LEU A 143 10.63 9.47 12.12
C LEU A 143 11.44 8.69 11.09
N LEU A 144 11.08 7.42 10.84
CA LEU A 144 11.71 6.60 9.80
C LEU A 144 11.58 7.23 8.40
N ALA A 145 10.43 7.81 8.09
CA ALA A 145 10.20 8.48 6.82
C ALA A 145 11.12 9.71 6.67
N ASN A 146 11.20 10.55 7.69
CA ASN A 146 12.07 11.73 7.72
C ASN A 146 13.55 11.36 7.55
N GLU A 147 14.03 10.33 8.29
CA GLU A 147 15.42 9.83 8.18
C GLU A 147 15.76 9.34 6.77
N ASN A 148 14.77 8.84 6.03
CA ASN A 148 14.92 8.30 4.68
C ASN A 148 14.46 9.25 3.56
N LYS A 149 14.15 10.52 3.90
CA LYS A 149 13.69 11.58 2.97
C LYS A 149 12.45 11.13 2.19
N ILE A 150 11.47 10.64 2.92
CA ILE A 150 10.16 10.22 2.43
C ILE A 150 9.10 11.12 3.07
N ASP A 151 8.22 11.69 2.27
CA ASP A 151 7.20 12.62 2.75
C ASP A 151 5.81 11.97 2.91
N GLU A 152 5.54 10.88 2.20
CA GLU A 152 4.22 10.26 2.16
C GLU A 152 4.10 9.12 3.18
N LEU A 153 2.99 9.14 3.93
CA LEU A 153 2.62 8.09 4.88
C LEU A 153 1.26 7.48 4.54
N SER A 154 1.15 6.17 4.70
CA SER A 154 -0.12 5.44 4.66
C SER A 154 -0.40 4.88 6.04
N ILE A 155 -1.24 5.56 6.80
CA ILE A 155 -1.56 5.29 8.20
C ILE A 155 -3.05 5.52 8.48
N GLY A 156 -3.53 4.94 9.58
CA GLY A 156 -4.91 5.10 10.03
C GLY A 156 -5.86 4.07 9.42
N MET A 157 -6.81 3.66 10.24
CA MET A 157 -7.96 2.83 9.87
C MET A 157 -9.18 3.33 10.67
N SER A 158 -10.34 2.67 10.54
CA SER A 158 -11.63 3.11 11.10
C SER A 158 -11.55 3.63 12.55
N ASP A 159 -10.73 3.01 13.39
CA ASP A 159 -10.63 3.34 14.82
C ASP A 159 -9.51 4.35 15.14
N ALA A 160 -8.69 4.72 14.15
CA ALA A 160 -7.50 5.56 14.37
C ALA A 160 -7.31 6.66 13.32
N TYR A 161 -8.24 6.84 12.37
CA TYR A 161 -8.06 7.79 11.26
C TYR A 161 -8.00 9.25 11.74
N GLU A 162 -8.79 9.62 12.76
CA GLU A 162 -8.75 10.97 13.33
C GLU A 162 -7.39 11.32 13.93
N LYS A 163 -6.77 10.33 14.64
CA LYS A 163 -5.41 10.47 15.16
C LYS A 163 -4.39 10.57 14.02
N ALA A 164 -4.58 9.80 12.94
CA ALA A 164 -3.69 9.80 11.78
C ALA A 164 -3.66 11.14 11.04
N LEU A 165 -4.75 11.91 11.06
CA LEU A 165 -4.81 13.24 10.40
C LEU A 165 -3.87 14.29 11.01
N GLN A 166 -3.24 13.99 12.15
CA GLN A 166 -2.29 14.90 12.83
C GLN A 166 -0.84 14.73 12.31
N PHE A 167 -0.60 13.76 11.42
CA PHE A 167 0.71 13.39 10.89
C PHE A 167 0.85 13.75 9.43
#